data_bf28336dc1bb667e9d766cced9542f8b
#
_entry.id   bf28336dc1bb667e9d766cced9542f8b
#
_cell.length_a   1.000
_cell.length_b   1.000
_cell.length_c   1.000
_cell.angle_alpha   90.00
_cell.angle_beta   90.00
_cell.angle_gamma   90.00
#
_symmetry.space_group_name_H-M   'P 1'
#
loop_
_entity.id
_entity.type
_entity.pdbx_description
1 polymer ?
#
loop_
_entity_poly.entity_id
_entity_poly.type
_entity_poly.pdbx_seq_one_letter_code
_entity_poly.pdbx_strand_id
1 'polypeptide(L)'
;MRRTAVAIAALVAVAPCAHGDFVSISASRDATLYESFDGSLANGAGQYLFAGKTNQNLTRRAVLWFDIAAFVPSDATVTSVRLILNVSQANGGNRTMTVHRALTAWTAGASDPDGTEAPGAPALAGDATWLHASADGAGGGAFWQTAGGDYAATASASLLTTTSGLQTWTSAALAADVQAALANPSANLGWFIVGDESATGTARRFDSADSAALGGIVPRLEIEFTPIPTPAAGALLAFAALARTRRRR
;
A
#
# COMPACT_ATOMS: atom_id res chain seq x y z
N MET A 1 69.41 -15.05 -25.97
CA MET A 1 68.09 -15.52 -25.60
C MET A 1 67.47 -14.51 -24.61
N ARG A 2 66.56 -13.63 -25.05
CA ARG A 2 65.88 -12.67 -24.19
C ARG A 2 64.51 -13.27 -23.74
N ARG A 3 64.37 -13.51 -22.48
CA ARG A 3 63.10 -13.99 -21.90
C ARG A 3 62.15 -12.79 -21.69
N THR A 4 61.07 -12.77 -22.44
CA THR A 4 60.00 -11.79 -22.27
C THR A 4 59.09 -12.24 -21.12
N ALA A 5 59.07 -11.51 -20.02
CA ALA A 5 58.14 -11.74 -18.91
C ALA A 5 56.77 -11.11 -19.27
N VAL A 6 55.73 -11.94 -19.35
CA VAL A 6 54.35 -11.50 -19.50
C VAL A 6 53.77 -11.26 -18.10
N ALA A 7 53.54 -10.02 -17.76
CA ALA A 7 52.82 -9.66 -16.52
C ALA A 7 51.32 -9.81 -16.75
N ILE A 8 50.69 -10.75 -16.06
CA ILE A 8 49.22 -10.90 -16.00
C ILE A 8 48.73 -9.95 -14.91
N ALA A 9 48.07 -8.87 -15.30
CA ALA A 9 47.37 -8.00 -14.37
C ALA A 9 46.03 -8.64 -14.01
N ALA A 10 45.88 -9.10 -12.77
CA ALA A 10 44.62 -9.57 -12.24
C ALA A 10 43.67 -8.35 -12.02
N LEU A 11 42.55 -8.29 -12.75
CA LEU A 11 41.52 -7.29 -12.57
C LEU A 11 40.65 -7.75 -11.38
N VAL A 12 40.80 -7.11 -10.23
CA VAL A 12 39.90 -7.30 -9.08
C VAL A 12 38.61 -6.55 -9.38
N ALA A 13 37.56 -7.27 -9.72
CA ALA A 13 36.21 -6.72 -9.82
C ALA A 13 35.69 -6.48 -8.39
N VAL A 14 35.64 -5.22 -7.96
CA VAL A 14 34.94 -4.83 -6.74
C VAL A 14 33.45 -4.87 -7.06
N ALA A 15 32.75 -5.87 -6.53
CA ALA A 15 31.29 -5.90 -6.58
C ALA A 15 30.75 -4.73 -5.76
N PRO A 16 29.84 -3.90 -6.31
CA PRO A 16 29.18 -2.88 -5.52
C PRO A 16 28.37 -3.58 -4.41
N CYS A 17 28.57 -3.15 -3.16
CA CYS A 17 27.68 -3.55 -2.08
C CYS A 17 26.29 -2.99 -2.38
N ALA A 18 25.29 -3.84 -2.50
CA ALA A 18 23.91 -3.44 -2.54
C ALA A 18 23.55 -2.89 -1.14
N HIS A 19 23.35 -1.58 -1.04
CA HIS A 19 22.81 -0.97 0.17
C HIS A 19 21.30 -1.09 0.11
N GLY A 20 20.67 -1.41 1.26
CA GLY A 20 19.23 -1.35 1.39
C GLY A 20 18.77 0.12 1.39
N ASP A 21 17.83 0.44 0.53
CA ASP A 21 17.15 1.73 0.50
C ASP A 21 15.82 1.64 1.25
N PHE A 22 15.32 2.79 1.69
CA PHE A 22 14.08 2.92 2.43
C PHE A 22 13.23 4.05 1.87
N VAL A 23 11.92 3.81 1.77
CA VAL A 23 10.94 4.84 1.42
C VAL A 23 9.71 4.73 2.31
N SER A 24 9.10 5.87 2.63
CA SER A 24 7.81 5.97 3.30
C SER A 24 6.83 6.69 2.37
N ILE A 25 5.78 6.02 1.95
CA ILE A 25 4.79 6.48 0.97
C ILE A 25 3.48 6.71 1.70
N SER A 26 2.93 7.91 1.67
CA SER A 26 1.58 8.19 2.19
C SER A 26 0.51 7.60 1.26
N ALA A 27 -0.63 7.20 1.83
CA ALA A 27 -1.78 6.80 1.01
C ALA A 27 -2.16 7.96 0.08
N SER A 28 -2.36 7.66 -1.20
CA SER A 28 -2.73 8.64 -2.23
C SER A 28 -4.25 8.73 -2.39
N ARG A 29 -4.96 7.72 -1.95
CA ARG A 29 -6.41 7.69 -1.84
C ARG A 29 -6.82 6.57 -0.89
N ASP A 30 -7.95 6.77 -0.25
CA ASP A 30 -8.60 5.76 0.55
C ASP A 30 -10.13 5.97 0.58
N ALA A 31 -10.86 5.02 1.10
CA ALA A 31 -12.30 5.11 1.28
C ALA A 31 -12.78 4.15 2.36
N THR A 32 -13.95 4.45 2.93
CA THR A 32 -14.70 3.51 3.76
C THR A 32 -15.93 3.01 3.03
N LEU A 33 -16.10 1.70 2.95
CA LEU A 33 -17.29 1.03 2.49
C LEU A 33 -18.23 0.83 3.67
N TYR A 34 -19.41 1.45 3.61
CA TYR A 34 -20.46 1.39 4.63
C TYR A 34 -21.50 0.36 4.24
N GLU A 35 -21.64 -0.72 5.02
CA GLU A 35 -22.70 -1.70 4.79
C GLU A 35 -24.05 -1.00 4.74
N SER A 36 -24.68 -1.02 3.57
CA SER A 36 -26.00 -0.50 3.29
C SER A 36 -26.63 -1.37 2.20
N PHE A 37 -27.97 -1.52 2.25
CA PHE A 37 -28.69 -2.38 1.33
C PHE A 37 -28.57 -1.93 -0.14
N ASP A 38 -28.54 -0.62 -0.34
CA ASP A 38 -28.57 0.03 -1.65
C ASP A 38 -27.22 0.65 -2.09
N GLY A 39 -26.18 0.52 -1.24
CA GLY A 39 -24.88 1.14 -1.53
C GLY A 39 -24.92 2.66 -1.56
N SER A 40 -25.87 3.29 -0.84
CA SER A 40 -26.11 4.73 -0.86
C SER A 40 -25.14 5.55 0.01
N LEU A 41 -24.25 4.87 0.76
CA LEU A 41 -23.35 5.54 1.71
C LEU A 41 -21.89 5.37 1.29
N ALA A 42 -21.11 6.45 1.41
CA ALA A 42 -19.69 6.50 1.09
C ALA A 42 -18.92 7.43 2.04
N ASN A 43 -17.60 7.33 1.95
CA ASN A 43 -16.63 8.26 2.52
C ASN A 43 -15.32 8.09 1.74
N GLY A 44 -15.04 8.98 0.82
CA GLY A 44 -13.86 8.96 -0.03
C GLY A 44 -12.98 10.20 0.13
N ALA A 45 -13.46 11.23 0.84
CA ALA A 45 -12.73 12.48 1.09
C ALA A 45 -12.79 12.92 2.57
N GLY A 46 -13.39 12.12 3.44
CA GLY A 46 -13.44 12.40 4.87
C GLY A 46 -12.12 12.08 5.58
N GLN A 47 -12.02 12.58 6.82
CA GLN A 47 -10.78 12.53 7.61
C GLN A 47 -10.52 11.18 8.27
N TYR A 48 -11.51 10.27 8.22
CA TYR A 48 -11.44 9.00 8.92
C TYR A 48 -11.80 7.81 8.04
N LEU A 49 -11.15 6.69 8.35
CA LEU A 49 -11.47 5.38 7.82
C LEU A 49 -12.05 4.49 8.92
N PHE A 50 -12.91 3.58 8.55
CA PHE A 50 -13.53 2.65 9.49
C PHE A 50 -13.38 1.20 9.02
N ALA A 51 -13.05 0.29 9.96
CA ALA A 51 -13.09 -1.14 9.72
C ALA A 51 -13.59 -1.89 10.97
N GLY A 52 -14.36 -2.96 10.75
CA GLY A 52 -15.02 -3.75 11.79
C GLY A 52 -16.52 -3.56 11.80
N LYS A 53 -17.18 -3.89 12.91
CA LYS A 53 -18.64 -3.88 13.05
C LYS A 53 -19.10 -2.85 14.08
N THR A 54 -20.08 -2.04 13.72
CA THR A 54 -20.67 -1.05 14.62
C THR A 54 -21.53 -1.71 15.70
N ASN A 55 -21.97 -0.92 16.70
CA ASN A 55 -22.93 -1.40 17.70
C ASN A 55 -24.30 -1.73 17.09
N GLN A 56 -24.63 -1.18 15.93
CA GLN A 56 -25.86 -1.47 15.17
C GLN A 56 -25.70 -2.69 14.26
N ASN A 57 -24.65 -3.47 14.40
CA ASN A 57 -24.36 -4.66 13.60
C ASN A 57 -24.11 -4.38 12.10
N LEU A 58 -23.67 -3.18 11.75
CA LEU A 58 -23.32 -2.78 10.39
C LEU A 58 -21.83 -2.86 10.18
N THR A 59 -21.40 -3.49 9.10
CA THR A 59 -19.99 -3.68 8.75
C THR A 59 -19.39 -2.41 8.12
N ARG A 60 -18.13 -2.19 8.39
CA ARG A 60 -17.28 -1.17 7.77
C ARG A 60 -15.99 -1.83 7.30
N ARG A 61 -15.55 -1.48 6.09
CA ARG A 61 -14.26 -1.89 5.55
C ARG A 61 -13.55 -0.69 4.97
N ALA A 62 -12.28 -0.52 5.28
CA ALA A 62 -11.46 0.50 4.65
C ALA A 62 -10.71 -0.08 3.46
N VAL A 63 -10.47 0.75 2.44
CA VAL A 63 -9.60 0.42 1.30
C VAL A 63 -8.62 1.55 1.08
N LEU A 64 -7.35 1.23 0.80
CA LEU A 64 -6.25 2.20 0.65
C LEU A 64 -5.43 1.87 -0.59
N TRP A 65 -4.85 2.90 -1.21
CA TRP A 65 -3.95 2.75 -2.34
C TRP A 65 -2.70 3.64 -2.17
N PHE A 66 -1.55 3.10 -2.58
CA PHE A 66 -0.25 3.76 -2.52
C PHE A 66 0.41 3.73 -3.89
N ASP A 67 0.99 4.84 -4.34
CA ASP A 67 1.71 4.92 -5.60
C ASP A 67 3.14 4.39 -5.45
N ILE A 68 3.27 3.07 -5.39
CA ILE A 68 4.56 2.39 -5.16
C ILE A 68 5.53 2.66 -6.30
N ALA A 69 5.04 2.63 -7.54
CA ALA A 69 5.87 2.75 -8.73
C ALA A 69 6.52 4.15 -8.89
N ALA A 70 5.94 5.17 -8.26
CA ALA A 70 6.52 6.51 -8.26
C ALA A 70 7.76 6.63 -7.36
N PHE A 71 7.94 5.72 -6.39
CA PHE A 71 8.98 5.85 -5.36
C PHE A 71 9.97 4.69 -5.31
N VAL A 72 9.63 3.52 -5.83
CA VAL A 72 10.47 2.32 -5.81
C VAL A 72 10.82 1.93 -7.25
N PRO A 73 12.11 1.74 -7.59
CA PRO A 73 12.52 1.28 -8.92
C PRO A 73 11.89 -0.07 -9.28
N SER A 74 11.45 -0.24 -10.51
CA SER A 74 10.73 -1.45 -10.96
C SER A 74 11.57 -2.74 -10.91
N ASP A 75 12.89 -2.61 -10.91
CA ASP A 75 13.85 -3.70 -10.82
C ASP A 75 14.36 -3.95 -9.39
N ALA A 76 13.88 -3.18 -8.40
CA ALA A 76 14.27 -3.36 -7.01
C ALA A 76 13.72 -4.66 -6.41
N THR A 77 14.46 -5.22 -5.47
CA THR A 77 14.01 -6.34 -4.64
C THR A 77 13.50 -5.82 -3.30
N VAL A 78 12.21 -6.02 -3.03
CA VAL A 78 11.57 -5.65 -1.75
C VAL A 78 12.03 -6.61 -0.66
N THR A 79 12.54 -6.08 0.44
CA THR A 79 13.07 -6.86 1.56
C THR A 79 12.17 -6.83 2.79
N SER A 80 11.47 -5.71 3.01
CA SER A 80 10.55 -5.54 4.14
C SER A 80 9.46 -4.53 3.79
N VAL A 81 8.26 -4.75 4.31
CA VAL A 81 7.12 -3.82 4.17
C VAL A 81 6.41 -3.66 5.50
N ARG A 82 6.05 -2.42 5.81
CA ARG A 82 5.21 -2.06 6.95
C ARG A 82 4.07 -1.17 6.49
N LEU A 83 2.84 -1.60 6.70
CA LEU A 83 1.66 -0.75 6.56
C LEU A 83 1.32 -0.17 7.93
N ILE A 84 1.23 1.15 8.04
CA ILE A 84 1.08 1.85 9.31
C ILE A 84 -0.16 2.76 9.24
N LEU A 85 -1.10 2.54 10.14
CA LEU A 85 -2.28 3.38 10.35
C LEU A 85 -2.37 3.81 11.82
N ASN A 86 -2.95 4.97 12.06
CA ASN A 86 -3.24 5.47 13.40
C ASN A 86 -4.69 5.17 13.79
N VAL A 87 -4.90 4.41 14.86
CA VAL A 87 -6.23 4.26 15.46
C VAL A 87 -6.52 5.51 16.29
N SER A 88 -7.47 6.32 15.85
CA SER A 88 -7.92 7.54 16.54
C SER A 88 -9.12 7.30 17.46
N GLN A 89 -9.88 6.21 17.23
CA GLN A 89 -10.97 5.78 18.11
C GLN A 89 -11.25 4.28 17.94
N ALA A 90 -11.66 3.63 19.04
CA ALA A 90 -12.02 2.23 19.03
C ALA A 90 -13.26 1.94 19.86
N ASN A 91 -14.05 0.99 19.40
CA ASN A 91 -15.08 0.35 20.21
C ASN A 91 -14.53 -0.96 20.79
N GLY A 92 -14.79 -1.19 22.06
CA GLY A 92 -14.35 -2.40 22.76
C GLY A 92 -12.83 -2.51 22.97
N GLY A 93 -12.37 -3.68 23.36
CA GLY A 93 -10.94 -3.99 23.60
C GLY A 93 -10.15 -4.24 22.31
N ASN A 94 -8.94 -4.82 22.44
CA ASN A 94 -8.11 -5.19 21.29
C ASN A 94 -8.86 -6.14 20.36
N ARG A 95 -8.67 -5.94 19.03
CA ARG A 95 -9.31 -6.73 17.98
C ARG A 95 -8.31 -7.11 16.88
N THR A 96 -8.43 -8.31 16.36
CA THR A 96 -7.66 -8.71 15.18
C THR A 96 -8.21 -7.99 13.96
N MET A 97 -7.31 -7.37 13.21
CA MET A 97 -7.58 -6.76 11.92
C MET A 97 -6.63 -7.30 10.87
N THR A 98 -7.14 -7.54 9.68
CA THR A 98 -6.41 -8.15 8.58
C THR A 98 -6.29 -7.19 7.40
N VAL A 99 -5.19 -7.32 6.67
CA VAL A 99 -4.91 -6.60 5.43
C VAL A 99 -5.06 -7.58 4.28
N HIS A 100 -5.83 -7.24 3.27
CA HIS A 100 -6.10 -8.09 2.11
C HIS A 100 -5.88 -7.31 0.83
N ARG A 101 -5.20 -7.90 -0.15
CA ARG A 101 -5.00 -7.26 -1.46
C ARG A 101 -6.33 -7.07 -2.17
N ALA A 102 -6.59 -5.86 -2.70
CA ALA A 102 -7.74 -5.59 -3.54
C ALA A 102 -7.62 -6.32 -4.88
N LEU A 103 -8.75 -6.79 -5.45
CA LEU A 103 -8.83 -7.58 -6.69
C LEU A 103 -9.54 -6.83 -7.81
N THR A 104 -10.30 -5.79 -7.51
CA THR A 104 -11.03 -4.96 -8.46
C THR A 104 -10.56 -3.52 -8.37
N ALA A 105 -10.40 -2.85 -9.50
CA ALA A 105 -10.07 -1.42 -9.57
C ALA A 105 -11.22 -0.59 -8.98
N TRP A 106 -10.88 0.44 -8.21
CA TRP A 106 -11.84 1.27 -7.50
C TRP A 106 -11.41 2.74 -7.51
N THR A 107 -12.36 3.61 -7.18
CA THR A 107 -12.12 5.05 -7.03
C THR A 107 -12.57 5.51 -5.64
N ALA A 108 -11.87 6.49 -5.05
CA ALA A 108 -12.22 7.01 -3.72
C ALA A 108 -13.51 7.83 -3.76
N GLY A 109 -13.65 8.66 -4.79
CA GLY A 109 -14.73 9.62 -4.92
C GLY A 109 -14.50 10.90 -4.13
N ALA A 110 -15.58 11.59 -3.79
CA ALA A 110 -15.51 12.90 -3.16
C ALA A 110 -16.52 13.09 -2.01
N SER A 111 -17.23 12.04 -1.58
CA SER A 111 -18.13 12.12 -0.42
C SER A 111 -17.33 12.36 0.84
N ASP A 112 -17.73 13.40 1.57
CA ASP A 112 -17.13 13.80 2.85
C ASP A 112 -18.26 13.89 3.91
N PRO A 113 -18.35 12.90 4.80
CA PRO A 113 -19.32 12.93 5.88
C PRO A 113 -18.93 13.95 6.96
N ASP A 114 -19.90 14.63 7.51
CA ASP A 114 -19.68 15.58 8.60
C ASP A 114 -19.38 14.91 9.96
N GLY A 115 -18.69 15.64 10.83
CA GLY A 115 -18.54 15.37 12.24
C GLY A 115 -17.77 14.09 12.57
N THR A 116 -18.44 13.05 13.06
CA THR A 116 -17.77 11.79 13.41
C THR A 116 -17.53 10.87 12.22
N GLU A 117 -18.14 11.16 11.08
CA GLU A 117 -18.13 10.39 9.82
C GLU A 117 -18.66 8.94 9.94
N ALA A 118 -19.00 8.50 11.15
CA ALA A 118 -19.44 7.13 11.40
C ALA A 118 -20.71 6.71 10.61
N PRO A 119 -21.67 7.61 10.29
CA PRO A 119 -22.83 7.27 9.45
C PRO A 119 -22.52 7.15 7.96
N GLY A 120 -21.41 7.76 7.46
CA GLY A 120 -21.18 7.98 6.04
C GLY A 120 -21.97 9.15 5.48
N ALA A 121 -21.65 9.56 4.26
CA ALA A 121 -22.36 10.56 3.47
C ALA A 121 -23.13 9.90 2.33
N PRO A 122 -24.13 10.57 1.72
CA PRO A 122 -24.72 10.11 0.47
C PRO A 122 -23.65 9.93 -0.62
N ALA A 123 -23.68 8.79 -1.30
CA ALA A 123 -22.72 8.47 -2.33
C ALA A 123 -22.83 9.40 -3.54
N LEU A 124 -21.71 9.90 -3.99
CA LEU A 124 -21.53 10.72 -5.19
C LEU A 124 -20.94 9.88 -6.34
N ALA A 125 -20.91 10.45 -7.54
CA ALA A 125 -20.24 9.83 -8.66
C ALA A 125 -18.73 9.67 -8.37
N GLY A 126 -18.21 8.47 -8.62
CA GLY A 126 -16.83 8.10 -8.35
C GLY A 126 -16.57 7.52 -6.96
N ASP A 127 -17.55 7.46 -6.08
CA ASP A 127 -17.35 6.90 -4.73
C ASP A 127 -17.29 5.37 -4.73
N ALA A 128 -16.39 4.82 -3.92
CA ALA A 128 -16.49 3.43 -3.50
C ALA A 128 -17.57 3.30 -2.41
N THR A 129 -18.50 2.39 -2.62
CA THR A 129 -19.59 2.09 -1.67
C THR A 129 -19.56 0.61 -1.27
N TRP A 130 -20.53 0.18 -0.46
CA TRP A 130 -20.69 -1.24 -0.16
C TRP A 130 -20.95 -2.10 -1.40
N LEU A 131 -21.67 -1.57 -2.38
CA LEU A 131 -22.02 -2.28 -3.62
C LEU A 131 -21.13 -1.94 -4.81
N HIS A 132 -20.56 -0.72 -4.84
CA HIS A 132 -19.87 -0.20 -6.02
C HIS A 132 -18.37 -0.03 -5.78
N ALA A 133 -17.56 -0.46 -6.73
CA ALA A 133 -16.14 -0.09 -6.85
C ALA A 133 -15.98 1.37 -7.30
N SER A 134 -16.98 1.88 -8.04
CA SER A 134 -17.12 3.27 -8.46
C SER A 134 -18.59 3.53 -8.77
N ALA A 135 -19.29 4.24 -7.88
CA ALA A 135 -20.68 4.61 -8.07
C ALA A 135 -20.85 5.68 -9.17
N ASP A 136 -22.04 5.75 -9.79
CA ASP A 136 -22.40 6.84 -10.72
C ASP A 136 -23.15 8.01 -10.05
N GLY A 137 -23.41 7.89 -8.74
CA GLY A 137 -24.18 8.85 -7.95
C GLY A 137 -25.71 8.77 -8.14
N ALA A 138 -26.18 7.79 -8.91
CA ALA A 138 -27.61 7.56 -9.20
C ALA A 138 -28.07 6.14 -8.85
N GLY A 139 -27.22 5.37 -8.15
CA GLY A 139 -27.50 3.99 -7.72
C GLY A 139 -26.96 2.91 -8.68
N GLY A 140 -26.19 3.30 -9.70
CA GLY A 140 -25.48 2.42 -10.62
C GLY A 140 -23.97 2.65 -10.56
N GLY A 141 -23.27 2.21 -11.63
CA GLY A 141 -21.83 2.36 -11.76
C GLY A 141 -21.10 1.02 -11.94
N ALA A 142 -19.81 0.98 -11.60
CA ALA A 142 -19.05 -0.27 -11.56
C ALA A 142 -19.27 -0.96 -10.21
N PHE A 143 -19.88 -2.16 -10.24
CA PHE A 143 -20.15 -2.94 -9.03
C PHE A 143 -18.94 -3.78 -8.63
N TRP A 144 -18.78 -4.02 -7.31
CA TRP A 144 -18.00 -5.16 -6.84
C TRP A 144 -18.68 -6.47 -7.27
N GLN A 145 -17.91 -7.53 -7.44
CA GLN A 145 -18.47 -8.88 -7.62
C GLN A 145 -19.13 -9.38 -6.33
N THR A 146 -18.61 -8.95 -5.19
CA THR A 146 -19.13 -9.27 -3.86
C THR A 146 -19.36 -7.99 -3.08
N ALA A 147 -20.55 -7.83 -2.53
CA ALA A 147 -20.86 -6.69 -1.67
C ALA A 147 -19.85 -6.55 -0.51
N GLY A 148 -19.37 -5.34 -0.28
CA GLY A 148 -18.33 -5.06 0.70
C GLY A 148 -16.90 -5.19 0.17
N GLY A 149 -16.74 -5.27 -1.17
CA GLY A 149 -15.45 -5.21 -1.86
C GLY A 149 -14.88 -6.56 -2.27
N ASP A 150 -14.14 -6.56 -3.38
CA ASP A 150 -13.46 -7.73 -3.91
C ASP A 150 -12.01 -7.73 -3.43
N TYR A 151 -11.65 -8.63 -2.55
CA TYR A 151 -10.31 -8.76 -2.02
C TYR A 151 -9.87 -10.23 -1.90
N ALA A 152 -8.57 -10.45 -1.84
CA ALA A 152 -8.00 -11.79 -1.72
C ALA A 152 -8.47 -12.46 -0.42
N ALA A 153 -8.94 -13.71 -0.50
CA ALA A 153 -9.40 -14.46 0.68
C ALA A 153 -8.29 -14.66 1.72
N THR A 154 -7.04 -14.87 1.25
CA THR A 154 -5.87 -14.96 2.13
C THR A 154 -5.40 -13.56 2.52
N ALA A 155 -5.26 -13.32 3.81
CA ALA A 155 -4.74 -12.06 4.34
C ALA A 155 -3.25 -11.90 3.99
N SER A 156 -2.89 -10.69 3.54
CA SER A 156 -1.50 -10.27 3.36
C SER A 156 -0.80 -10.09 4.71
N ALA A 157 -1.52 -9.59 5.72
CA ALA A 157 -1.03 -9.46 7.09
C ALA A 157 -2.18 -9.46 8.10
N SER A 158 -1.87 -9.79 9.34
CA SER A 158 -2.82 -9.78 10.47
C SER A 158 -2.17 -9.16 11.70
N LEU A 159 -2.93 -8.38 12.45
CA LEU A 159 -2.46 -7.71 13.67
C LEU A 159 -3.57 -7.69 14.73
N LEU A 160 -3.23 -7.98 15.98
CA LEU A 160 -4.07 -7.66 17.13
C LEU A 160 -3.91 -6.16 17.43
N THR A 161 -4.81 -5.34 16.90
CA THR A 161 -4.76 -3.89 17.06
C THR A 161 -5.18 -3.47 18.48
N THR A 162 -4.52 -2.43 18.98
CA THR A 162 -4.88 -1.76 20.23
C THR A 162 -6.04 -0.77 20.05
N THR A 163 -6.43 -0.08 21.11
CA THR A 163 -7.58 0.84 21.08
C THR A 163 -7.22 2.26 20.63
N SER A 164 -5.94 2.57 20.49
CA SER A 164 -5.44 3.88 20.03
C SER A 164 -3.99 3.80 19.59
N GLY A 165 -3.55 4.81 18.82
CA GLY A 165 -2.18 4.99 18.39
C GLY A 165 -1.80 4.19 17.14
N LEU A 166 -0.52 4.22 16.80
CA LEU A 166 -0.01 3.59 15.59
C LEU A 166 -0.11 2.08 15.64
N GLN A 167 -0.64 1.51 14.58
CA GLN A 167 -0.75 0.09 14.34
C GLN A 167 0.10 -0.26 13.11
N THR A 168 0.91 -1.30 13.20
CA THR A 168 1.85 -1.68 12.15
C THR A 168 1.63 -3.13 11.73
N TRP A 169 1.17 -3.33 10.50
CA TRP A 169 1.09 -4.64 9.85
C TRP A 169 2.37 -4.89 9.08
N THR A 170 2.95 -6.06 9.28
CA THR A 170 4.11 -6.55 8.53
C THR A 170 4.05 -8.04 8.35
N SER A 171 4.48 -8.55 7.21
CA SER A 171 4.59 -9.98 6.92
C SER A 171 5.37 -10.20 5.62
N ALA A 172 5.83 -11.42 5.39
CA ALA A 172 6.40 -11.82 4.11
C ALA A 172 5.37 -11.80 2.97
N ALA A 173 4.09 -12.06 3.25
CA ALA A 173 3.02 -12.02 2.25
C ALA A 173 2.73 -10.57 1.82
N LEU A 174 2.72 -9.60 2.74
CA LEU A 174 2.58 -8.18 2.40
C LEU A 174 3.77 -7.69 1.55
N ALA A 175 4.99 -8.14 1.86
CA ALA A 175 6.17 -7.83 1.05
C ALA A 175 6.07 -8.44 -0.36
N ALA A 176 5.56 -9.66 -0.48
CA ALA A 176 5.32 -10.31 -1.76
C ALA A 176 4.26 -9.59 -2.60
N ASP A 177 3.20 -9.08 -1.98
CA ASP A 177 2.17 -8.28 -2.65
C ASP A 177 2.77 -6.98 -3.22
N VAL A 178 3.60 -6.28 -2.44
CA VAL A 178 4.29 -5.06 -2.90
C VAL A 178 5.27 -5.38 -4.02
N GLN A 179 6.03 -6.49 -3.93
CA GLN A 179 6.91 -6.93 -5.01
C GLN A 179 6.13 -7.23 -6.30
N ALA A 180 4.96 -7.87 -6.20
CA ALA A 180 4.09 -8.15 -7.34
C ALA A 180 3.52 -6.86 -7.97
N ALA A 181 3.11 -5.90 -7.13
CA ALA A 181 2.65 -4.59 -7.57
C ALA A 181 3.76 -3.79 -8.27
N LEU A 182 5.01 -3.93 -7.82
CA LEU A 182 6.16 -3.29 -8.45
C LEU A 182 6.47 -3.91 -9.82
N ALA A 183 6.39 -5.24 -9.93
CA ALA A 183 6.60 -5.96 -11.20
C ALA A 183 5.48 -5.70 -12.22
N ASN A 184 4.26 -5.43 -11.76
CA ASN A 184 3.11 -5.08 -12.60
C ASN A 184 2.31 -3.93 -11.96
N PRO A 185 2.66 -2.67 -12.20
CA PRO A 185 2.01 -1.51 -11.62
C PRO A 185 0.50 -1.43 -11.88
N SER A 186 0.01 -1.98 -13.01
CA SER A 186 -1.43 -2.02 -13.31
C SER A 186 -2.22 -2.98 -12.40
N ALA A 187 -1.56 -3.93 -11.75
CA ALA A 187 -2.14 -4.83 -10.77
C ALA A 187 -2.08 -4.28 -9.33
N ASN A 188 -1.51 -3.09 -9.13
CA ASN A 188 -1.54 -2.39 -7.85
C ASN A 188 -2.92 -1.77 -7.63
N LEU A 189 -3.82 -2.51 -7.03
CA LEU A 189 -5.18 -2.07 -6.70
C LEU A 189 -5.33 -1.67 -5.22
N GLY A 190 -4.24 -1.74 -4.44
CA GLY A 190 -4.22 -1.42 -3.02
C GLY A 190 -4.68 -2.55 -2.12
N TRP A 191 -5.08 -2.19 -0.90
CA TRP A 191 -5.42 -3.16 0.15
C TRP A 191 -6.66 -2.76 0.91
N PHE A 192 -7.46 -3.75 1.26
CA PHE A 192 -8.55 -3.64 2.23
C PHE A 192 -8.02 -3.84 3.66
N ILE A 193 -8.56 -3.07 4.60
CA ILE A 193 -8.50 -3.35 6.03
C ILE A 193 -9.83 -3.94 6.44
N VAL A 194 -9.80 -5.19 6.86
CA VAL A 194 -10.97 -5.93 7.32
C VAL A 194 -10.84 -6.13 8.83
N GLY A 195 -11.83 -5.66 9.56
CA GLY A 195 -11.87 -5.77 11.01
C GLY A 195 -12.44 -7.09 11.49
N ASP A 196 -12.58 -7.22 12.81
CA ASP A 196 -13.33 -8.33 13.41
C ASP A 196 -14.83 -8.11 13.15
N GLU A 197 -15.38 -8.87 12.22
CA GLU A 197 -16.79 -8.83 11.81
C GLU A 197 -17.64 -9.89 12.52
N SER A 198 -17.06 -10.65 13.46
CA SER A 198 -17.76 -11.75 14.16
C SER A 198 -18.72 -11.28 15.26
N ALA A 199 -18.53 -10.05 15.79
CA ALA A 199 -19.32 -9.48 16.86
C ALA A 199 -19.56 -7.99 16.61
N THR A 200 -20.59 -7.43 17.24
CA THR A 200 -20.87 -5.98 17.25
C THR A 200 -19.88 -5.22 18.14
N GLY A 201 -19.72 -3.91 17.89
CA GLY A 201 -18.87 -3.05 18.71
C GLY A 201 -17.38 -3.35 18.55
N THR A 202 -16.93 -3.78 17.38
CA THR A 202 -15.53 -4.08 17.06
C THR A 202 -14.88 -3.02 16.21
N ALA A 203 -15.65 -2.05 15.70
CA ALA A 203 -15.18 -1.04 14.76
C ALA A 203 -14.00 -0.23 15.33
N ARG A 204 -13.05 0.04 14.45
CA ARG A 204 -11.93 0.96 14.63
C ARG A 204 -12.08 2.12 13.67
N ARG A 205 -11.80 3.33 14.17
CA ARG A 205 -11.63 4.52 13.36
C ARG A 205 -10.13 4.77 13.21
N PHE A 206 -9.68 4.92 11.98
CA PHE A 206 -8.31 5.32 11.64
C PHE A 206 -8.33 6.70 11.02
N ASP A 207 -7.21 7.41 11.09
CA ASP A 207 -7.00 8.61 10.31
C ASP A 207 -6.86 8.22 8.82
N SER A 208 -7.41 9.02 7.91
CA SER A 208 -7.36 8.84 6.45
C SER A 208 -6.21 9.60 5.81
N ALA A 209 -6.07 9.51 4.48
CA ALA A 209 -5.18 10.35 3.69
C ALA A 209 -5.54 11.85 3.81
N ASP A 210 -6.82 12.18 3.96
CA ASP A 210 -7.33 13.55 4.04
C ASP A 210 -7.23 14.16 5.45
N SER A 211 -6.89 13.37 6.46
CA SER A 211 -6.74 13.83 7.85
C SER A 211 -5.57 14.80 8.08
N ALA A 212 -4.59 14.88 7.16
CA ALA A 212 -3.38 15.69 7.31
C ALA A 212 -3.67 17.17 7.59
N ALA A 213 -4.69 17.74 6.96
CA ALA A 213 -5.08 19.15 7.12
C ALA A 213 -5.51 19.50 8.55
N LEU A 214 -5.94 18.51 9.33
CA LEU A 214 -6.39 18.66 10.73
C LEU A 214 -5.41 18.07 11.74
N GLY A 215 -4.18 17.75 11.30
CA GLY A 215 -3.12 17.20 12.14
C GLY A 215 -3.25 15.70 12.42
N GLY A 216 -4.05 14.98 11.65
CA GLY A 216 -4.12 13.52 11.69
C GLY A 216 -2.86 12.85 11.16
N ILE A 217 -2.68 11.60 11.51
CA ILE A 217 -1.51 10.78 11.10
C ILE A 217 -1.91 9.92 9.92
N VAL A 218 -1.63 10.39 8.71
CA VAL A 218 -2.00 9.72 7.46
C VAL A 218 -1.47 8.29 7.38
N PRO A 219 -2.21 7.36 6.77
CA PRO A 219 -1.76 6.01 6.48
C PRO A 219 -0.49 6.05 5.62
N ARG A 220 0.48 5.20 5.95
CA ARG A 220 1.73 5.11 5.17
C ARG A 220 2.18 3.68 4.98
N LEU A 221 2.81 3.46 3.84
CA LEU A 221 3.48 2.22 3.47
C LEU A 221 4.99 2.47 3.51
N GLU A 222 5.68 1.80 4.41
CA GLU A 222 7.14 1.85 4.52
C GLU A 222 7.72 0.62 3.84
N ILE A 223 8.65 0.82 2.91
CA ILE A 223 9.26 -0.23 2.08
C ILE A 223 10.77 -0.15 2.21
N GLU A 224 11.39 -1.25 2.60
CA GLU A 224 12.82 -1.48 2.49
C GLU A 224 13.08 -2.32 1.24
N PHE A 225 14.04 -1.91 0.42
CA PHE A 225 14.36 -2.61 -0.82
C PHE A 225 15.84 -2.47 -1.17
N THR A 226 16.34 -3.39 -2.00
CA THR A 226 17.67 -3.30 -2.59
C THR A 226 17.52 -3.02 -4.09
N PRO A 227 18.07 -1.89 -4.59
CA PRO A 227 18.12 -1.65 -6.04
C PRO A 227 19.09 -2.63 -6.69
N ILE A 228 18.79 -3.08 -7.91
CA ILE A 228 19.74 -3.90 -8.67
C ILE A 228 20.87 -2.97 -9.18
N PRO A 229 22.14 -3.23 -8.85
CA PRO A 229 23.23 -2.40 -9.33
C PRO A 229 23.28 -2.40 -10.86
N THR A 230 23.13 -1.26 -11.48
CA THR A 230 23.24 -1.12 -12.94
C THR A 230 24.67 -1.42 -13.37
N PRO A 231 24.94 -2.34 -14.31
CA PRO A 231 26.28 -2.74 -14.73
C PRO A 231 27.13 -1.62 -15.36
N ALA A 232 26.54 -0.46 -15.64
CA ALA A 232 27.12 0.58 -16.50
C ALA A 232 28.35 1.29 -15.93
N ALA A 233 28.49 1.44 -14.61
CA ALA A 233 29.63 2.18 -14.04
C ALA A 233 30.94 1.38 -14.07
N GLY A 234 30.90 0.06 -13.87
CA GLY A 234 32.09 -0.81 -13.92
C GLY A 234 32.55 -1.08 -15.34
N ALA A 235 31.66 -1.22 -16.30
CA ALA A 235 31.99 -1.50 -17.70
C ALA A 235 32.67 -0.30 -18.40
N LEU A 236 32.22 0.93 -18.13
CA LEU A 236 32.80 2.16 -18.69
C LEU A 236 34.25 2.38 -18.21
N LEU A 237 34.57 2.06 -16.96
CA LEU A 237 35.93 2.15 -16.44
C LEU A 237 36.85 1.09 -17.03
N ALA A 238 36.36 -0.13 -17.29
CA ALA A 238 37.12 -1.20 -17.94
C ALA A 238 37.45 -0.87 -19.42
N PHE A 239 36.49 -0.30 -20.17
CA PHE A 239 36.71 0.17 -21.54
C PHE A 239 37.68 1.36 -21.62
N ALA A 240 37.63 2.30 -20.69
CA ALA A 240 38.55 3.43 -20.62
C ALA A 240 40.00 2.99 -20.32
N ALA A 241 40.19 1.97 -19.48
CA ALA A 241 41.49 1.40 -19.17
C ALA A 241 42.08 0.66 -20.39
N LEU A 242 41.25 -0.11 -21.12
CA LEU A 242 41.67 -0.82 -22.34
C LEU A 242 42.02 0.14 -23.50
N ALA A 243 41.29 1.25 -23.64
CA ALA A 243 41.59 2.25 -24.69
C ALA A 243 42.92 3.01 -24.44
N ARG A 244 43.31 3.21 -23.16
CA ARG A 244 44.58 3.84 -22.80
C ARG A 244 45.80 2.96 -23.08
N THR A 245 45.67 1.65 -22.97
CA THR A 245 46.78 0.71 -23.28
C THR A 245 47.08 0.57 -24.78
N ARG A 246 46.08 0.78 -25.65
CA ARG A 246 46.24 0.73 -27.14
C ARG A 246 46.90 1.98 -27.72
N ARG A 247 46.94 3.13 -27.02
CA ARG A 247 47.61 4.38 -27.49
C ARG A 247 49.10 4.47 -27.13
N ARG A 248 49.65 3.49 -26.47
CA ARG A 248 51.07 3.48 -26.06
C ARG A 248 51.93 2.39 -26.77
N ARG A 249 51.45 1.91 -27.93
CA ARG A 249 52.26 1.07 -28.84
C ARG A 249 52.40 1.75 -30.19
#